data_7cec77a7c701ad07083e99ab2e203dfc
#
_entry.id   7cec77a7c701ad07083e99ab2e203dfc
#
_cell.length_a   1.000
_cell.length_b   1.000
_cell.length_c   1.000
_cell.angle_alpha   90.00
_cell.angle_beta   90.00
_cell.angle_gamma   90.00
#
_symmetry.space_group_name_H-M   'P 1'
#
loop_
_entity.id
_entity.type
_entity.pdbx_description
1 polymer ?
#
loop_
_entity_poly.entity_id
_entity_poly.type
_entity_poly.pdbx_seq_one_letter_code
_entity_poly.pdbx_strand_id
1 'polypeptide(L)'
;TIYFTEASRKYPMTQFTNDLLEHQPNGRLLALHPQAQAARTLLDNIYFANGVAVSPDQSFVLVAETGMYRIRRYWLQEPKRGQSDIFIDNLPGFPDGISSNGNDRFWLALVTPRQPFFDKTLLPHPFLRKMVVRLPKFLQPAPQRYSFVLALDAQGRVVENLQNGAQDCYAEIANVVESNGALYFGSIGEDTIGRFSLR
;
A
#
# COMPACT_ATOMS: atom_id res chain seq x y z
N THR A 1 15.75 5.19 13.96
CA THR A 1 15.36 3.86 13.46
C THR A 1 14.79 4.00 12.07
N ILE A 2 15.19 3.13 11.15
CA ILE A 2 14.63 3.04 9.79
C ILE A 2 13.58 1.93 9.79
N TYR A 3 12.38 2.26 9.35
CA TYR A 3 11.28 1.30 9.17
C TYR A 3 11.10 1.03 7.68
N PHE A 4 10.96 -0.22 7.31
CA PHE A 4 10.76 -0.64 5.93
C PHE A 4 9.97 -1.94 5.86
N THR A 5 9.40 -2.21 4.70
CA THR A 5 8.61 -3.40 4.43
C THR A 5 9.36 -4.34 3.51
N GLU A 6 9.08 -5.62 3.65
CA GLU A 6 9.37 -6.65 2.67
C GLU A 6 8.05 -7.19 2.17
N ALA A 7 7.74 -6.92 0.91
CA ALA A 7 6.45 -7.24 0.33
C ALA A 7 6.17 -8.75 0.35
N SER A 8 7.18 -9.55 0.02
CA SER A 8 7.09 -11.01 0.00
C SER A 8 8.44 -11.65 0.29
N ARG A 9 8.45 -12.61 1.22
CA ARG A 9 9.61 -13.49 1.44
C ARG A 9 9.72 -14.63 0.42
N LYS A 10 8.68 -14.80 -0.40
CA LYS A 10 8.56 -15.93 -1.32
C LYS A 10 8.81 -15.54 -2.76
N TYR A 11 8.31 -14.38 -3.19
CA TYR A 11 8.35 -13.95 -4.56
C TYR A 11 9.20 -12.68 -4.72
N PRO A 12 10.10 -12.64 -5.73
CA PRO A 12 10.77 -11.39 -6.09
C PRO A 12 9.76 -10.37 -6.66
N MET A 13 10.12 -9.08 -6.65
CA MET A 13 9.25 -8.00 -7.17
C MET A 13 8.79 -8.23 -8.62
N THR A 14 9.59 -8.85 -9.46
CA THR A 14 9.22 -9.21 -10.83
C THR A 14 8.06 -10.21 -10.92
N GLN A 15 7.70 -10.84 -9.80
CA GLN A 15 6.61 -11.81 -9.68
C GLN A 15 5.55 -11.39 -8.65
N PHE A 16 5.41 -10.08 -8.39
CA PHE A 16 4.46 -9.57 -7.39
C PHE A 16 3.01 -10.04 -7.63
N THR A 17 2.60 -10.19 -8.89
CA THR A 17 1.27 -10.71 -9.25
C THR A 17 1.06 -12.13 -8.72
N ASN A 18 2.12 -12.94 -8.67
CA ASN A 18 2.02 -14.30 -8.13
C ASN A 18 1.76 -14.29 -6.64
N ASP A 19 2.37 -13.37 -5.90
CA ASP A 19 2.14 -13.20 -4.45
C ASP A 19 0.70 -12.77 -4.18
N LEU A 20 0.20 -11.74 -4.88
CA LEU A 20 -1.18 -11.26 -4.76
C LEU A 20 -2.20 -12.35 -5.10
N LEU A 21 -1.95 -13.13 -6.17
CA LEU A 21 -2.83 -14.23 -6.57
C LEU A 21 -2.71 -15.45 -5.66
N GLU A 22 -1.53 -15.76 -5.10
CA GLU A 22 -1.41 -16.80 -4.09
C GLU A 22 -2.20 -16.44 -2.84
N HIS A 23 -2.26 -15.15 -2.52
CA HIS A 23 -2.99 -14.58 -1.39
C HIS A 23 -2.61 -15.26 -0.08
N GLN A 24 -1.30 -15.17 0.24
CA GLN A 24 -0.71 -15.69 1.48
C GLN A 24 0.05 -14.57 2.21
N PRO A 25 0.14 -14.62 3.54
CA PRO A 25 0.77 -13.58 4.34
C PRO A 25 2.31 -13.69 4.31
N ASN A 26 2.91 -13.43 3.16
CA ASN A 26 4.35 -13.56 2.94
C ASN A 26 5.15 -12.30 3.34
N GLY A 27 4.49 -11.18 3.57
CA GLY A 27 5.11 -9.88 3.85
C GLY A 27 5.38 -9.63 5.33
N ARG A 28 6.23 -8.64 5.62
CA ARG A 28 6.55 -8.19 6.98
C ARG A 28 6.98 -6.73 7.06
N LEU A 29 6.82 -6.14 8.27
CA LEU A 29 7.41 -4.86 8.66
C LEU A 29 8.71 -5.12 9.43
N LEU A 30 9.76 -4.39 9.09
CA LEU A 30 11.07 -4.47 9.71
C LEU A 30 11.51 -3.11 10.26
N ALA A 31 12.39 -3.17 11.25
CA ALA A 31 13.09 -1.99 11.78
C ALA A 31 14.60 -2.25 11.80
N LEU A 32 15.37 -1.28 11.32
CA LEU A 32 16.82 -1.25 11.41
C LEU A 32 17.24 -0.05 12.27
N HIS A 33 17.91 -0.34 13.37
CA HIS A 33 18.58 0.71 14.16
C HIS A 33 19.95 1.00 13.53
N PRO A 34 20.38 2.26 13.40
CA PRO A 34 21.64 2.61 12.74
C PRO A 34 22.89 1.89 13.25
N GLN A 35 22.89 1.54 14.56
CA GLN A 35 23.99 0.80 15.18
C GLN A 35 23.79 -0.72 15.20
N ALA A 36 22.66 -1.23 14.72
CA ALA A 36 22.39 -2.66 14.69
C ALA A 36 23.02 -3.32 13.47
N GLN A 37 23.51 -4.55 13.64
CA GLN A 37 24.07 -5.34 12.53
C GLN A 37 22.98 -6.00 11.65
N ALA A 38 21.74 -6.09 12.14
CA ALA A 38 20.64 -6.73 11.44
C ALA A 38 19.30 -6.04 11.72
N ALA A 39 18.41 -6.10 10.74
CA ALA A 39 17.03 -5.65 10.88
C ALA A 39 16.23 -6.61 11.77
N ARG A 40 15.30 -6.06 12.56
CA ARG A 40 14.37 -6.82 13.40
C ARG A 40 12.97 -6.80 12.78
N THR A 41 12.31 -7.94 12.69
CA THR A 41 10.89 -8.02 12.32
C THR A 41 10.04 -7.46 13.47
N LEU A 42 9.17 -6.51 13.14
CA LEU A 42 8.20 -5.91 14.05
C LEU A 42 6.83 -6.53 13.90
N LEU A 43 6.40 -6.76 12.67
CA LEU A 43 5.11 -7.32 12.33
C LEU A 43 5.28 -8.31 11.18
N ASP A 44 4.77 -9.50 11.37
CA ASP A 44 4.80 -10.60 10.41
C ASP A 44 3.38 -10.86 9.86
N ASN A 45 3.28 -11.78 8.92
CA ASN A 45 2.00 -12.24 8.38
C ASN A 45 1.18 -11.10 7.76
N ILE A 46 1.81 -10.33 6.87
CA ILE A 46 1.18 -9.26 6.09
C ILE A 46 0.97 -9.77 4.65
N TYR A 47 -0.24 -9.58 4.13
CA TYR A 47 -0.58 -9.93 2.75
C TYR A 47 -0.08 -8.84 1.80
N PHE A 48 1.12 -9.01 1.28
CA PHE A 48 1.85 -8.05 0.46
C PHE A 48 2.06 -6.72 1.19
N ALA A 49 3.08 -6.67 2.06
CA ALA A 49 3.46 -5.46 2.80
C ALA A 49 4.08 -4.43 1.85
N ASN A 50 3.39 -3.31 1.65
CA ASN A 50 3.79 -2.26 0.72
C ASN A 50 4.23 -0.98 1.46
N GLY A 51 3.64 0.16 1.18
CA GLY A 51 4.01 1.44 1.74
C GLY A 51 4.10 1.46 3.26
N VAL A 52 5.01 2.27 3.80
CA VAL A 52 5.23 2.46 5.24
C VAL A 52 5.35 3.94 5.58
N ALA A 53 4.68 4.38 6.65
CA ALA A 53 4.78 5.75 7.17
C ALA A 53 4.83 5.76 8.69
N VAL A 54 5.65 6.65 9.25
CA VAL A 54 5.72 6.89 10.70
C VAL A 54 4.79 8.05 11.04
N SER A 55 4.07 7.95 12.16
CA SER A 55 3.25 9.05 12.67
C SER A 55 4.12 10.26 13.05
N PRO A 56 3.61 11.50 12.94
CA PRO A 56 4.38 12.71 13.26
C PRO A 56 4.94 12.71 14.69
N ASP A 57 4.18 12.19 15.64
CA ASP A 57 4.56 12.05 17.06
C ASP A 57 5.40 10.79 17.33
N GLN A 58 5.71 10.00 16.31
CA GLN A 58 6.43 8.72 16.40
C GLN A 58 5.78 7.69 17.35
N SER A 59 4.48 7.76 17.56
CA SER A 59 3.74 6.82 18.41
C SER A 59 3.43 5.50 17.71
N PHE A 60 3.36 5.49 16.37
CA PHE A 60 3.08 4.29 15.58
C PHE A 60 3.69 4.33 14.17
N VAL A 61 3.70 3.18 13.52
CA VAL A 61 4.02 2.99 12.10
C VAL A 61 2.79 2.43 11.40
N LEU A 62 2.45 2.99 10.24
CA LEU A 62 1.44 2.47 9.32
C LEU A 62 2.09 1.62 8.25
N VAL A 63 1.42 0.53 7.86
CA VAL A 63 1.84 -0.36 6.78
C VAL A 63 0.66 -0.64 5.86
N ALA A 64 0.83 -0.38 4.58
CA ALA A 64 -0.13 -0.76 3.55
C ALA A 64 -0.11 -2.28 3.35
N GLU A 65 -1.25 -2.93 3.55
CA GLU A 65 -1.44 -4.36 3.30
C GLU A 65 -2.29 -4.53 2.03
N THR A 66 -1.59 -4.55 0.89
CA THR A 66 -2.20 -4.47 -0.44
C THR A 66 -3.20 -5.59 -0.69
N GLY A 67 -2.83 -6.83 -0.36
CA GLY A 67 -3.66 -8.01 -0.60
C GLY A 67 -4.95 -8.07 0.24
N MET A 68 -5.06 -7.25 1.28
CA MET A 68 -6.22 -7.20 2.18
C MET A 68 -6.98 -5.88 2.11
N TYR A 69 -6.62 -4.96 1.21
CA TYR A 69 -7.28 -3.66 1.06
C TYR A 69 -7.38 -2.87 2.37
N ARG A 70 -6.29 -2.84 3.16
CA ARG A 70 -6.28 -2.19 4.47
C ARG A 70 -4.91 -1.59 4.81
N ILE A 71 -4.90 -0.74 5.84
CA ILE A 71 -3.70 -0.26 6.49
C ILE A 71 -3.65 -0.85 7.89
N ARG A 72 -2.52 -1.42 8.25
CA ARG A 72 -2.24 -1.87 9.61
C ARG A 72 -1.42 -0.81 10.33
N ARG A 73 -1.63 -0.70 11.66
CA ARG A 73 -0.85 0.15 12.55
C ARG A 73 -0.08 -0.73 13.54
N TYR A 74 1.19 -0.43 13.69
CA TYR A 74 2.06 -1.02 14.71
C TYR A 74 2.49 0.05 15.70
N TRP A 75 2.19 -0.15 16.99
CA TRP A 75 2.45 0.80 18.04
C TRP A 75 3.91 0.77 18.49
N LEU A 76 4.53 1.96 18.60
CA LEU A 76 5.92 2.16 19.02
C LEU A 76 6.05 2.56 20.48
N GLN A 77 4.98 3.14 21.06
CA GLN A 77 4.99 3.71 22.42
C GLN A 77 4.00 3.01 23.34
N GLU A 78 4.27 3.09 24.65
CA GLU A 78 3.39 2.60 25.69
C GLU A 78 2.04 3.38 25.71
N PRO A 79 0.94 2.77 26.15
CA PRO A 79 0.82 1.41 26.72
C PRO A 79 0.66 0.31 25.67
N LYS A 80 0.63 0.63 24.37
CA LYS A 80 0.35 -0.32 23.29
C LYS A 80 1.61 -0.80 22.55
N ARG A 81 2.78 -0.45 23.03
CA ARG A 81 4.05 -0.79 22.38
C ARG A 81 4.12 -2.28 22.00
N GLY A 82 4.46 -2.55 20.74
CA GLY A 82 4.57 -3.91 20.22
C GLY A 82 3.25 -4.54 19.79
N GLN A 83 2.12 -3.90 20.02
CA GLN A 83 0.81 -4.35 19.54
C GLN A 83 0.54 -3.83 18.12
N SER A 84 -0.37 -4.48 17.42
CA SER A 84 -0.87 -4.00 16.13
C SER A 84 -2.39 -4.07 16.06
N ASP A 85 -2.97 -3.13 15.33
CA ASP A 85 -4.40 -3.08 15.04
C ASP A 85 -4.65 -2.68 13.57
N ILE A 86 -5.90 -2.67 13.16
CA ILE A 86 -6.31 -2.17 11.86
C ILE A 86 -6.55 -0.67 11.97
N PHE A 87 -5.83 0.12 11.16
CA PHE A 87 -5.97 1.57 11.10
C PHE A 87 -7.17 2.00 10.23
N ILE A 88 -7.29 1.42 9.05
CA ILE A 88 -8.44 1.53 8.16
C ILE A 88 -8.58 0.22 7.37
N ASP A 89 -9.80 -0.24 7.16
CA ASP A 89 -10.13 -1.47 6.42
C ASP A 89 -11.05 -1.19 5.24
N ASN A 90 -11.19 -2.20 4.40
CA ASN A 90 -12.10 -2.20 3.25
C ASN A 90 -11.89 -1.00 2.30
N LEU A 91 -10.64 -0.69 2.01
CA LEU A 91 -10.27 0.37 1.06
C LEU A 91 -10.85 0.07 -0.33
N PRO A 92 -11.22 1.10 -1.11
CA PRO A 92 -11.86 0.93 -2.43
C PRO A 92 -10.89 0.58 -3.56
N GLY A 93 -9.62 0.37 -3.26
CA GLY A 93 -8.56 0.02 -4.21
C GLY A 93 -7.39 -0.66 -3.51
N PHE A 94 -6.38 -1.02 -4.28
CA PHE A 94 -5.17 -1.67 -3.80
C PHE A 94 -4.21 -0.65 -3.17
N PRO A 95 -4.06 -0.60 -1.84
CA PRO A 95 -3.16 0.34 -1.18
C PRO A 95 -1.71 0.03 -1.54
N ASP A 96 -0.96 1.09 -1.89
CA ASP A 96 0.45 1.02 -2.26
C ASP A 96 1.27 1.91 -1.33
N GLY A 97 1.85 2.99 -1.80
CA GLY A 97 2.62 3.92 -0.99
C GLY A 97 1.75 4.73 -0.03
N ILE A 98 2.25 4.92 1.18
CA ILE A 98 1.67 5.81 2.18
C ILE A 98 2.76 6.74 2.71
N SER A 99 2.45 8.02 2.88
CA SER A 99 3.37 9.01 3.45
C SER A 99 2.68 9.87 4.50
N SER A 100 3.45 10.38 5.45
CA SER A 100 2.98 11.40 6.40
C SER A 100 3.40 12.79 5.89
N ASN A 101 2.52 13.80 6.02
CA ASN A 101 2.90 15.20 5.79
C ASN A 101 3.66 15.82 6.98
N GLY A 102 3.94 15.04 8.03
CA GLY A 102 4.63 15.48 9.22
C GLY A 102 3.76 16.27 10.22
N ASN A 103 2.46 16.41 9.94
CA ASN A 103 1.54 17.18 10.76
C ASN A 103 0.26 16.39 11.11
N ASP A 104 -0.72 16.39 10.24
CA ASP A 104 -2.08 15.92 10.55
C ASP A 104 -2.60 14.87 9.59
N ARG A 105 -1.87 14.56 8.50
CA ARG A 105 -2.36 13.73 7.40
C ARG A 105 -1.40 12.62 7.00
N PHE A 106 -2.01 11.53 6.57
CA PHE A 106 -1.36 10.47 5.81
C PHE A 106 -1.94 10.42 4.41
N TRP A 107 -1.09 10.58 3.40
CA TRP A 107 -1.46 10.43 2.01
C TRP A 107 -1.25 9.00 1.56
N LEU A 108 -2.29 8.40 1.02
CA LEU A 108 -2.32 7.00 0.58
C LEU A 108 -2.60 6.92 -0.91
N ALA A 109 -1.68 6.31 -1.65
CA ALA A 109 -1.89 5.94 -3.03
C ALA A 109 -2.63 4.60 -3.13
N LEU A 110 -3.62 4.53 -4.00
CA LEU A 110 -4.29 3.30 -4.40
C LEU A 110 -3.98 3.06 -5.88
N VAL A 111 -3.15 2.06 -6.16
CA VAL A 111 -2.60 1.86 -7.52
C VAL A 111 -3.68 1.59 -8.57
N THR A 112 -4.76 0.93 -8.19
CA THR A 112 -5.93 0.66 -9.02
C THR A 112 -7.17 0.44 -8.15
N PRO A 113 -8.39 0.75 -8.63
CA PRO A 113 -9.63 0.39 -7.93
C PRO A 113 -9.78 -1.13 -7.78
N ARG A 114 -10.58 -1.56 -6.81
CA ARG A 114 -10.99 -2.97 -6.69
C ARG A 114 -11.70 -3.43 -7.94
N GLN A 115 -11.42 -4.66 -8.32
CA GLN A 115 -12.04 -5.30 -9.47
C GLN A 115 -12.95 -6.44 -9.02
N PRO A 116 -14.25 -6.39 -9.32
CA PRO A 116 -15.21 -7.42 -8.91
C PRO A 116 -14.80 -8.84 -9.36
N PHE A 117 -14.18 -8.96 -10.53
CA PHE A 117 -13.67 -10.24 -11.02
C PHE A 117 -12.56 -10.79 -10.11
N PHE A 118 -11.64 -9.94 -9.67
CA PHE A 118 -10.57 -10.33 -8.75
C PHE A 118 -11.16 -10.76 -7.39
N ASP A 119 -12.00 -9.91 -6.80
CA ASP A 119 -12.51 -10.11 -5.45
C ASP A 119 -13.52 -11.26 -5.35
N LYS A 120 -14.47 -11.35 -6.31
CA LYS A 120 -15.59 -12.29 -6.25
C LYS A 120 -15.31 -13.62 -6.95
N THR A 121 -14.37 -13.63 -7.91
CA THR A 121 -14.11 -14.81 -8.72
C THR A 121 -12.74 -15.40 -8.46
N LEU A 122 -11.68 -14.61 -8.45
CA LEU A 122 -10.32 -15.16 -8.29
C LEU A 122 -9.97 -15.46 -6.83
N LEU A 123 -10.16 -14.49 -5.91
CA LEU A 123 -9.75 -14.69 -4.52
C LEU A 123 -10.42 -15.89 -3.83
N PRO A 124 -11.74 -16.13 -3.99
CA PRO A 124 -12.40 -17.29 -3.36
C PRO A 124 -12.04 -18.64 -3.98
N HIS A 125 -11.46 -18.68 -5.19
CA HIS A 125 -11.24 -19.91 -5.94
C HIS A 125 -9.74 -20.18 -6.20
N PRO A 126 -9.02 -20.90 -5.31
CA PRO A 126 -7.59 -21.14 -5.46
C PRO A 126 -7.20 -21.82 -6.79
N PHE A 127 -8.07 -22.68 -7.31
CA PHE A 127 -7.83 -23.35 -8.60
C PHE A 127 -7.78 -22.33 -9.76
N LEU A 128 -8.75 -21.38 -9.80
CA LEU A 128 -8.78 -20.35 -10.84
C LEU A 128 -7.55 -19.42 -10.72
N ARG A 129 -7.13 -19.07 -9.52
CA ARG A 129 -5.90 -18.29 -9.32
C ARG A 129 -4.67 -18.99 -9.91
N LYS A 130 -4.52 -20.31 -9.68
CA LYS A 130 -3.43 -21.10 -10.27
C LYS A 130 -3.49 -21.15 -11.79
N MET A 131 -4.68 -21.16 -12.38
CA MET A 131 -4.84 -21.10 -13.83
C MET A 131 -4.42 -19.74 -14.37
N VAL A 132 -4.88 -18.65 -13.76
CA VAL A 132 -4.57 -17.27 -14.21
C VAL A 132 -3.07 -16.99 -14.17
N VAL A 133 -2.36 -17.43 -13.12
CA VAL A 133 -0.88 -17.29 -13.04
C VAL A 133 -0.16 -17.95 -14.22
N ARG A 134 -0.71 -19.02 -14.79
CA ARG A 134 -0.11 -19.76 -15.92
C ARG A 134 -0.45 -19.19 -17.27
N LEU A 135 -1.39 -18.23 -17.34
CA LEU A 135 -1.74 -17.58 -18.60
C LEU A 135 -0.60 -16.67 -19.08
N PRO A 136 -0.43 -16.52 -20.39
CA PRO A 136 0.41 -15.46 -20.93
C PRO A 136 0.02 -14.09 -20.35
N LYS A 137 0.99 -13.19 -20.14
CA LYS A 137 0.76 -11.90 -19.50
C LYS A 137 -0.39 -11.08 -20.12
N PHE A 138 -0.55 -11.12 -21.43
CA PHE A 138 -1.61 -10.39 -22.15
C PHE A 138 -3.04 -10.91 -21.87
N LEU A 139 -3.18 -12.11 -21.29
CA LEU A 139 -4.46 -12.68 -20.85
C LEU A 139 -4.70 -12.57 -19.34
N GLN A 140 -3.71 -12.08 -18.59
CA GLN A 140 -3.87 -11.84 -17.17
C GLN A 140 -4.65 -10.54 -16.94
N PRO A 141 -5.43 -10.45 -15.84
CA PRO A 141 -6.09 -9.20 -15.45
C PRO A 141 -5.08 -8.07 -15.32
N ALA A 142 -5.32 -6.97 -16.03
CA ALA A 142 -4.50 -5.77 -15.94
C ALA A 142 -5.10 -4.76 -14.96
N PRO A 143 -4.29 -3.91 -14.30
CA PRO A 143 -4.78 -2.78 -13.53
C PRO A 143 -5.66 -1.88 -14.40
N GLN A 144 -6.69 -1.30 -13.79
CA GLN A 144 -7.48 -0.25 -14.45
C GLN A 144 -6.72 1.07 -14.35
N ARG A 145 -6.57 1.78 -15.47
CA ARG A 145 -6.05 3.16 -15.45
C ARG A 145 -6.99 4.05 -14.64
N TYR A 146 -6.47 4.56 -13.53
CA TYR A 146 -7.24 5.38 -12.61
C TYR A 146 -6.29 6.14 -11.69
N SER A 147 -6.54 7.44 -11.48
CA SER A 147 -5.85 8.20 -10.43
C SER A 147 -6.62 8.04 -9.13
N PHE A 148 -5.96 7.58 -8.07
CA PHE A 148 -6.65 7.37 -6.81
C PHE A 148 -5.74 7.65 -5.61
N VAL A 149 -6.05 8.71 -4.87
CA VAL A 149 -5.32 9.12 -3.68
C VAL A 149 -6.32 9.47 -2.57
N LEU A 150 -6.04 9.00 -1.37
CA LEU A 150 -6.79 9.33 -0.16
C LEU A 150 -5.91 10.10 0.82
N ALA A 151 -6.49 11.06 1.54
CA ALA A 151 -5.91 11.58 2.77
C ALA A 151 -6.61 10.96 3.97
N LEU A 152 -5.84 10.48 4.93
CA LEU A 152 -6.31 9.91 6.19
C LEU A 152 -5.85 10.78 7.35
N ASP A 153 -6.70 10.96 8.35
CA ASP A 153 -6.30 11.56 9.63
C ASP A 153 -5.62 10.53 10.56
N ALA A 154 -5.17 10.98 11.72
CA ALA A 154 -4.50 10.12 12.72
C ALA A 154 -5.42 9.02 13.31
N GLN A 155 -6.72 9.09 13.09
CA GLN A 155 -7.71 8.09 13.50
C GLN A 155 -8.08 7.12 12.38
N GLY A 156 -7.53 7.29 11.16
CA GLY A 156 -7.81 6.45 10.00
C GLY A 156 -9.09 6.85 9.25
N ARG A 157 -9.64 8.03 9.51
CA ARG A 157 -10.81 8.53 8.76
C ARG A 157 -10.33 9.17 7.46
N VAL A 158 -11.05 8.91 6.36
CA VAL A 158 -10.78 9.57 5.08
C VAL A 158 -11.23 11.04 5.18
N VAL A 159 -10.30 11.97 5.03
CA VAL A 159 -10.55 13.42 5.07
C VAL A 159 -10.49 14.06 3.69
N GLU A 160 -9.78 13.45 2.73
CA GLU A 160 -9.82 13.84 1.32
C GLU A 160 -9.84 12.60 0.43
N ASN A 161 -10.47 12.74 -0.74
CA ASN A 161 -10.60 11.68 -1.72
C ASN A 161 -10.43 12.26 -3.12
N LEU A 162 -9.25 12.06 -3.71
CA LEU A 162 -8.86 12.59 -5.00
C LEU A 162 -8.90 11.46 -6.03
N GLN A 163 -9.77 11.59 -7.03
CA GLN A 163 -9.98 10.57 -8.04
C GLN A 163 -10.09 11.18 -9.44
N ASN A 164 -9.55 10.49 -10.43
CA ASN A 164 -9.75 10.80 -11.85
C ASN A 164 -9.78 9.49 -12.65
N GLY A 165 -10.88 9.25 -13.37
CA GLY A 165 -11.07 8.09 -14.25
C GLY A 165 -11.01 8.44 -15.75
N ALA A 166 -10.55 9.64 -16.12
CA ALA A 166 -10.37 10.00 -17.53
C ALA A 166 -9.32 9.08 -18.19
N GLN A 167 -9.45 8.86 -19.50
CA GLN A 167 -8.52 7.99 -20.23
C GLN A 167 -7.08 8.50 -20.24
N ASP A 168 -6.89 9.81 -20.17
CA ASP A 168 -5.61 10.51 -20.13
C ASP A 168 -5.16 10.89 -18.73
N CYS A 169 -5.80 10.34 -17.68
CA CYS A 169 -5.41 10.62 -16.31
C CYS A 169 -4.01 10.07 -16.00
N TYR A 170 -3.31 10.74 -15.07
CA TYR A 170 -2.08 10.22 -14.47
C TYR A 170 -2.45 9.00 -13.60
N ALA A 171 -2.16 7.80 -14.06
CA ALA A 171 -2.71 6.56 -13.52
C ALA A 171 -1.68 5.72 -12.75
N GLU A 172 -2.16 4.65 -12.13
CA GLU A 172 -1.35 3.66 -11.41
C GLU A 172 -0.40 4.33 -10.39
N ILE A 173 -0.98 5.29 -9.62
CA ILE A 173 -0.22 6.04 -8.61
C ILE A 173 0.24 5.05 -7.54
N ALA A 174 1.57 4.87 -7.46
CA ALA A 174 2.20 3.97 -6.50
C ALA A 174 2.69 4.71 -5.24
N ASN A 175 2.92 6.02 -5.34
CA ASN A 175 3.38 6.80 -4.20
C ASN A 175 2.87 8.23 -4.28
N VAL A 176 2.71 8.88 -3.12
CA VAL A 176 2.29 10.27 -3.00
C VAL A 176 3.00 10.94 -1.84
N VAL A 177 3.50 12.15 -2.05
CA VAL A 177 4.17 12.96 -1.01
C VAL A 177 3.66 14.38 -1.09
N GLU A 178 3.27 14.95 0.05
CA GLU A 178 2.94 16.36 0.19
C GLU A 178 4.21 17.19 0.45
N SER A 179 4.41 18.24 -0.33
CA SER A 179 5.48 19.21 -0.11
C SER A 179 5.10 20.59 -0.66
N ASN A 180 5.35 21.64 0.12
CA ASN A 180 5.15 23.04 -0.29
C ASN A 180 3.76 23.32 -0.91
N GLY A 181 2.69 22.81 -0.30
CA GLY A 181 1.30 23.02 -0.76
C GLY A 181 0.95 22.27 -2.05
N ALA A 182 1.68 21.26 -2.41
CA ALA A 182 1.39 20.38 -3.53
C ALA A 182 1.60 18.91 -3.20
N LEU A 183 0.88 18.05 -3.90
CA LEU A 183 1.13 16.60 -3.93
C LEU A 183 2.00 16.26 -5.13
N TYR A 184 2.97 15.42 -4.91
CA TYR A 184 3.81 14.82 -5.93
C TYR A 184 3.54 13.33 -6.00
N PHE A 185 3.33 12.82 -7.20
CA PHE A 185 2.96 11.43 -7.44
C PHE A 185 4.06 10.69 -8.20
N GLY A 186 4.40 9.51 -7.70
CA GLY A 186 5.11 8.50 -8.47
C GLY A 186 4.13 7.45 -9.00
N SER A 187 4.35 6.96 -10.20
CA SER A 187 3.54 5.94 -10.85
C SER A 187 4.40 4.75 -11.28
N ILE A 188 3.78 3.58 -11.42
CA ILE A 188 4.40 2.40 -12.04
C ILE A 188 4.10 2.31 -13.53
N GLY A 189 3.18 3.12 -14.04
CA GLY A 189 2.75 3.12 -15.44
C GLY A 189 3.07 4.39 -16.24
N GLU A 190 3.56 5.46 -15.60
CA GLU A 190 3.86 6.74 -16.24
C GLU A 190 5.35 7.07 -16.18
N ASP A 191 5.86 7.72 -17.22
CA ASP A 191 7.29 8.08 -17.33
C ASP A 191 7.64 9.43 -16.67
N THR A 192 6.68 10.07 -16.00
CA THR A 192 6.80 11.41 -15.43
C THR A 192 6.36 11.43 -13.97
N ILE A 193 6.76 12.48 -13.25
CA ILE A 193 6.25 12.77 -11.91
C ILE A 193 4.98 13.63 -12.05
N GLY A 194 3.88 13.17 -11.46
CA GLY A 194 2.65 13.95 -11.36
C GLY A 194 2.74 15.03 -10.29
N ARG A 195 2.07 16.16 -10.49
CA ARG A 195 1.95 17.24 -9.49
C ARG A 195 0.52 17.77 -9.43
N PHE A 196 0.00 17.90 -8.21
CA PHE A 196 -1.32 18.49 -7.93
C PHE A 196 -1.19 19.57 -6.86
N SER A 197 -1.66 20.79 -7.12
CA SER A 197 -1.62 21.90 -6.16
C SER A 197 -2.79 21.76 -5.18
N LEU A 198 -2.48 21.70 -3.88
CA LEU A 198 -3.49 21.81 -2.82
C LEU A 198 -3.98 23.26 -2.75
N ARG A 199 -5.28 23.46 -2.55
CA ARG A 199 -5.92 24.77 -2.43
C ARG A 199 -5.97 25.22 -0.99
#